data_268e414360a1f20dd98365e7be207925
#
_entry.id   268e414360a1f20dd98365e7be207925
#
_cell.length_a   1.000
_cell.length_b   1.000
_cell.length_c   1.000
_cell.angle_alpha   90.00
_cell.angle_beta   90.00
_cell.angle_gamma   90.00
#
_symmetry.space_group_name_H-M   'P 1'
#
loop_
_entity.id
_entity.type
_entity.pdbx_description
1 polymer ?
#
loop_
_entity_poly.entity_id
_entity_poly.type
_entity_poly.pdbx_seq_one_letter_code
_entity_poly.pdbx_strand_id
1 'polypeptide(L)'
;MADLSFFFNPSSIAVIGASDTVGSVGYEIMKNLTEDFPGELYPINIKQKIIFDKPSYKSILDVPNKIEMAVIAIAAPFVSDVLEECGKKGVKGVIIVSGGFSEIGEKEREDKLLEISKKYGIRIIGPNCIGIYDNFSGVNTIFLSKDKISYPTKGKISFLSQSGAFAGLILDWTSKERIGISNVVSYGNKIDVNEADLLDYLCDDENSKVICLYIEGIRRGQRFMESAKRVSKKIPILALKSGKTKSGAKAASSHTGSLAGEDIIYDSAFKQSHIIRANNFEELFDMAKALEKQIFPKSDGVAIITNAGGLGVMTADALEMNGLRLANLGEDTIKKLKEQFPERVVVSNPMDLVGDADKERYEVGLKALLEDKDVGLIIVILLLQVPTLSLDSVDTVLKIKKSSDKPMIILGAGGEIITPYLKKLEEGGLAVYPSPERAARAAYALVNHAIVRGDIHRERKENIGVCKV
;
A
#
# COMPACT_ATOMS: atom_id res chain seq x y z
N MET A 1 -21.92 -8.35 -1.85
CA MET A 1 -20.53 -8.52 -1.36
C MET A 1 -20.62 -9.04 0.08
N ALA A 2 -19.69 -9.89 0.52
CA ALA A 2 -19.69 -10.34 1.91
C ALA A 2 -19.27 -9.16 2.81
N ASP A 3 -20.05 -8.91 3.85
CA ASP A 3 -19.68 -7.93 4.87
C ASP A 3 -18.46 -8.43 5.64
N LEU A 4 -17.42 -7.62 5.72
CA LEU A 4 -16.20 -7.87 6.51
C LEU A 4 -15.96 -6.74 7.54
N SER A 5 -16.90 -5.82 7.72
CA SER A 5 -16.77 -4.66 8.61
C SER A 5 -16.42 -5.02 10.05
N PHE A 6 -16.91 -6.16 10.52
CA PHE A 6 -16.61 -6.67 11.86
C PHE A 6 -15.13 -7.09 12.09
N PHE A 7 -14.29 -7.14 11.06
CA PHE A 7 -12.86 -7.28 11.20
C PHE A 7 -12.15 -5.93 11.37
N PHE A 8 -12.71 -4.88 10.77
CA PHE A 8 -12.07 -3.57 10.72
C PHE A 8 -12.67 -2.57 11.71
N ASN A 9 -13.93 -2.71 12.06
CA ASN A 9 -14.60 -1.83 13.00
C ASN A 9 -15.56 -2.60 13.93
N PRO A 10 -15.06 -3.60 14.69
CA PRO A 10 -15.88 -4.35 15.64
C PRO A 10 -16.21 -3.48 16.86
N SER A 11 -17.37 -3.72 17.48
CA SER A 11 -17.71 -3.12 18.77
C SER A 11 -17.06 -3.85 19.95
N SER A 12 -16.71 -5.12 19.76
CA SER A 12 -16.15 -5.98 20.81
C SER A 12 -15.22 -7.06 20.25
N ILE A 13 -14.12 -7.31 20.97
CA ILE A 13 -13.10 -8.32 20.60
C ILE A 13 -12.85 -9.25 21.77
N ALA A 14 -12.89 -10.57 21.53
CA ALA A 14 -12.36 -11.57 22.45
C ALA A 14 -10.97 -12.03 22.01
N VAL A 15 -10.01 -12.11 22.95
CA VAL A 15 -8.68 -12.64 22.69
C VAL A 15 -8.53 -13.99 23.41
N ILE A 16 -8.55 -15.08 22.65
CA ILE A 16 -8.45 -16.45 23.15
C ILE A 16 -6.98 -16.86 23.16
N GLY A 17 -6.46 -17.16 24.35
CA GLY A 17 -5.03 -17.28 24.61
C GLY A 17 -4.39 -15.97 25.08
N ALA A 18 -5.22 -15.01 25.53
CA ALA A 18 -4.75 -13.79 26.20
C ALA A 18 -3.84 -14.12 27.39
N SER A 19 -2.85 -13.29 27.68
CA SER A 19 -1.86 -13.55 28.73
C SER A 19 -1.24 -12.26 29.27
N ASP A 20 -0.83 -12.25 30.54
CA ASP A 20 0.04 -11.25 31.16
C ASP A 20 1.53 -11.61 31.06
N THR A 21 1.85 -12.75 30.46
CA THR A 21 3.24 -13.17 30.27
C THR A 21 3.90 -12.39 29.16
N VAL A 22 4.78 -11.47 29.51
CA VAL A 22 5.53 -10.61 28.59
C VAL A 22 6.23 -11.45 27.50
N GLY A 23 6.10 -11.02 26.24
CA GLY A 23 6.70 -11.66 25.07
C GLY A 23 5.92 -12.87 24.53
N SER A 24 4.80 -13.25 25.14
CA SER A 24 3.89 -14.23 24.55
C SER A 24 3.01 -13.56 23.47
N VAL A 25 2.57 -14.34 22.47
CA VAL A 25 1.66 -13.85 21.41
C VAL A 25 0.40 -13.21 22.00
N GLY A 26 -0.22 -13.89 22.99
CA GLY A 26 -1.42 -13.35 23.62
C GLY A 26 -1.18 -12.07 24.43
N TYR A 27 0.01 -11.88 24.98
CA TYR A 27 0.41 -10.64 25.67
C TYR A 27 0.50 -9.49 24.68
N GLU A 28 1.22 -9.66 23.56
CA GLU A 28 1.42 -8.58 22.59
C GLU A 28 0.10 -8.16 21.94
N ILE A 29 -0.78 -9.11 21.62
CA ILE A 29 -2.13 -8.81 21.10
C ILE A 29 -2.93 -8.01 22.13
N MET A 30 -2.94 -8.46 23.39
CA MET A 30 -3.66 -7.77 24.48
C MET A 30 -3.12 -6.37 24.72
N LYS A 31 -1.79 -6.20 24.74
CA LYS A 31 -1.12 -4.91 24.92
C LYS A 31 -1.56 -3.94 23.82
N ASN A 32 -1.41 -4.33 22.56
CA ASN A 32 -1.75 -3.51 21.41
C ASN A 32 -3.24 -3.10 21.39
N LEU A 33 -4.14 -4.06 21.63
CA LEU A 33 -5.56 -3.77 21.67
C LEU A 33 -5.96 -2.90 22.89
N THR A 34 -5.34 -3.11 24.04
CA THR A 34 -5.62 -2.29 25.24
C THR A 34 -5.21 -0.82 25.04
N GLU A 35 -4.13 -0.60 24.28
CA GLU A 35 -3.62 0.74 24.00
C GLU A 35 -4.43 1.46 22.90
N ASP A 36 -4.84 0.76 21.85
CA ASP A 36 -5.34 1.36 20.60
C ASP A 36 -6.85 1.22 20.39
N PHE A 37 -7.45 0.10 20.85
CA PHE A 37 -8.84 -0.24 20.53
C PHE A 37 -9.83 0.39 21.52
N PRO A 38 -10.77 1.22 21.05
CA PRO A 38 -11.72 1.92 21.94
C PRO A 38 -12.92 1.07 22.39
N GLY A 39 -13.13 -0.12 21.77
CA GLY A 39 -14.27 -0.98 22.02
C GLY A 39 -14.09 -1.91 23.24
N GLU A 40 -15.02 -2.83 23.40
CA GLU A 40 -14.99 -3.80 24.50
C GLU A 40 -13.98 -4.92 24.22
N LEU A 41 -13.13 -5.23 25.20
CA LEU A 41 -12.08 -6.24 25.09
C LEU A 41 -12.24 -7.31 26.17
N TYR A 42 -12.32 -8.57 25.74
CA TYR A 42 -12.56 -9.73 26.60
C TYR A 42 -11.39 -10.72 26.53
N PRO A 43 -10.51 -10.76 27.55
CA PRO A 43 -9.48 -11.79 27.65
C PRO A 43 -10.07 -13.17 27.95
N ILE A 44 -9.65 -14.19 27.20
CA ILE A 44 -10.03 -15.58 27.44
C ILE A 44 -8.78 -16.40 27.79
N ASN A 45 -8.74 -16.92 29.01
CA ASN A 45 -7.63 -17.75 29.52
C ASN A 45 -8.13 -18.74 30.57
N ILE A 46 -7.73 -20.01 30.44
CA ILE A 46 -8.16 -21.09 31.34
C ILE A 46 -7.53 -21.03 32.75
N LYS A 47 -6.45 -20.28 32.94
CA LYS A 47 -5.65 -20.21 34.17
C LYS A 47 -5.73 -18.85 34.89
N GLN A 48 -5.60 -17.76 34.15
CA GLN A 48 -5.54 -16.38 34.67
C GLN A 48 -6.94 -15.83 34.85
N LYS A 49 -7.23 -15.18 35.97
CA LYS A 49 -8.52 -14.58 36.28
C LYS A 49 -8.62 -13.10 35.93
N ILE A 50 -7.47 -12.45 35.87
CA ILE A 50 -7.34 -11.03 35.50
C ILE A 50 -6.19 -10.92 34.52
N ILE A 51 -6.37 -10.20 33.42
CA ILE A 51 -5.36 -9.93 32.40
C ILE A 51 -5.51 -8.48 31.96
N PHE A 52 -4.44 -7.68 32.01
CA PHE A 52 -4.47 -6.23 31.72
C PHE A 52 -5.59 -5.50 32.48
N ASP A 53 -5.70 -5.76 33.78
CA ASP A 53 -6.74 -5.21 34.68
C ASP A 53 -8.19 -5.51 34.27
N LYS A 54 -8.40 -6.46 33.34
CA LYS A 54 -9.72 -6.91 32.91
C LYS A 54 -10.04 -8.29 33.43
N PRO A 55 -11.30 -8.57 33.82
CA PRO A 55 -11.73 -9.94 34.12
C PRO A 55 -11.49 -10.88 32.94
N SER A 56 -10.86 -12.00 33.19
CA SER A 56 -10.63 -13.05 32.19
C SER A 56 -11.59 -14.21 32.39
N TYR A 57 -12.08 -14.74 31.28
CA TYR A 57 -13.04 -15.84 31.24
C TYR A 57 -12.35 -17.14 30.83
N LYS A 58 -12.86 -18.30 31.29
CA LYS A 58 -12.30 -19.59 30.90
C LYS A 58 -12.67 -20.02 29.50
N SER A 59 -13.88 -19.67 29.05
CA SER A 59 -14.40 -19.88 27.71
C SER A 59 -15.04 -18.58 27.19
N ILE A 60 -15.07 -18.41 25.88
CA ILE A 60 -15.80 -17.32 25.24
C ILE A 60 -17.31 -17.40 25.52
N LEU A 61 -17.82 -18.59 25.84
CA LEU A 61 -19.21 -18.81 26.21
C LEU A 61 -19.57 -18.19 27.56
N ASP A 62 -18.60 -18.03 28.46
CA ASP A 62 -18.77 -17.45 29.80
C ASP A 62 -18.90 -15.92 29.76
N VAL A 63 -18.53 -15.27 28.65
CA VAL A 63 -18.65 -13.81 28.50
C VAL A 63 -20.13 -13.44 28.42
N PRO A 64 -20.63 -12.54 29.27
CA PRO A 64 -22.06 -12.20 29.27
C PRO A 64 -22.49 -11.42 28.03
N ASN A 65 -21.61 -10.61 27.46
CA ASN A 65 -21.90 -9.69 26.34
C ASN A 65 -21.78 -10.40 24.98
N LYS A 66 -22.31 -9.76 23.94
CA LYS A 66 -22.08 -10.18 22.55
C LYS A 66 -20.65 -9.89 22.15
N ILE A 67 -20.09 -10.76 21.32
CA ILE A 67 -18.75 -10.59 20.76
C ILE A 67 -18.86 -10.60 19.24
N GLU A 68 -18.35 -9.56 18.58
CA GLU A 68 -18.38 -9.47 17.12
C GLU A 68 -17.19 -10.17 16.48
N MET A 69 -15.99 -9.98 17.05
CA MET A 69 -14.74 -10.54 16.55
C MET A 69 -14.00 -11.32 17.63
N ALA A 70 -13.35 -12.42 17.26
CA ALA A 70 -12.43 -13.13 18.14
C ALA A 70 -11.06 -13.29 17.50
N VAL A 71 -10.00 -13.26 18.33
CA VAL A 71 -8.63 -13.57 17.92
C VAL A 71 -8.21 -14.84 18.65
N ILE A 72 -7.78 -15.86 17.90
CA ILE A 72 -7.35 -17.15 18.45
C ILE A 72 -5.82 -17.25 18.38
N ALA A 73 -5.19 -17.29 19.54
CA ALA A 73 -3.74 -17.37 19.75
C ALA A 73 -3.37 -18.54 20.67
N ILE A 74 -3.79 -19.76 20.31
CA ILE A 74 -3.53 -20.99 21.04
C ILE A 74 -2.93 -22.06 20.12
N ALA A 75 -2.45 -23.17 20.67
CA ALA A 75 -1.89 -24.26 19.86
C ALA A 75 -2.92 -24.88 18.90
N ALA A 76 -2.51 -25.15 17.67
CA ALA A 76 -3.36 -25.60 16.56
C ALA A 76 -4.32 -26.77 16.88
N PRO A 77 -3.95 -27.81 17.66
CA PRO A 77 -4.86 -28.89 17.97
C PRO A 77 -6.14 -28.48 18.69
N PHE A 78 -6.13 -27.35 19.42
CA PHE A 78 -7.27 -26.85 20.20
C PHE A 78 -8.12 -25.81 19.46
N VAL A 79 -7.66 -25.32 18.30
CA VAL A 79 -8.31 -24.22 17.59
C VAL A 79 -9.72 -24.59 17.12
N SER A 80 -9.93 -25.82 16.64
CA SER A 80 -11.25 -26.25 16.15
C SER A 80 -12.32 -26.24 17.24
N ASP A 81 -11.97 -26.66 18.46
CA ASP A 81 -12.93 -26.72 19.55
C ASP A 81 -13.31 -25.32 20.01
N VAL A 82 -12.34 -24.42 20.08
CA VAL A 82 -12.56 -23.00 20.40
C VAL A 82 -13.32 -22.27 19.30
N LEU A 83 -13.07 -22.58 18.03
CA LEU A 83 -13.85 -22.03 16.92
C LEU A 83 -15.32 -22.47 16.97
N GLU A 84 -15.59 -23.72 17.39
CA GLU A 84 -16.96 -24.21 17.64
C GLU A 84 -17.65 -23.42 18.77
N GLU A 85 -16.91 -23.06 19.85
CA GLU A 85 -17.41 -22.19 20.92
C GLU A 85 -17.70 -20.78 20.39
N CYS A 86 -16.83 -20.19 19.54
CA CYS A 86 -17.08 -18.92 18.87
C CYS A 86 -18.37 -18.96 18.06
N GLY A 87 -18.61 -20.08 17.35
CA GLY A 87 -19.84 -20.28 16.60
C GLY A 87 -21.10 -20.29 17.46
N LYS A 88 -21.07 -21.04 18.56
CA LYS A 88 -22.18 -21.08 19.54
C LYS A 88 -22.43 -19.72 20.19
N LYS A 89 -21.38 -18.90 20.34
CA LYS A 89 -21.45 -17.53 20.88
C LYS A 89 -22.03 -16.53 19.86
N GLY A 90 -22.05 -16.86 18.57
CA GLY A 90 -22.53 -16.00 17.50
C GLY A 90 -21.51 -14.97 17.02
N VAL A 91 -20.19 -15.28 17.16
CA VAL A 91 -19.10 -14.44 16.62
C VAL A 91 -19.18 -14.39 15.11
N LYS A 92 -19.03 -13.21 14.51
CA LYS A 92 -19.12 -13.01 13.07
C LYS A 92 -17.79 -13.28 12.36
N GLY A 93 -16.68 -12.85 12.95
CA GLY A 93 -15.35 -12.96 12.38
C GLY A 93 -14.31 -13.48 13.36
N VAL A 94 -13.43 -14.35 12.88
CA VAL A 94 -12.34 -14.92 13.69
C VAL A 94 -11.01 -14.74 12.97
N ILE A 95 -10.02 -14.21 13.68
CA ILE A 95 -8.63 -14.15 13.22
C ILE A 95 -7.87 -15.28 13.92
N ILE A 96 -7.29 -16.20 13.15
CA ILE A 96 -6.52 -17.31 13.68
C ILE A 96 -5.03 -17.06 13.41
N VAL A 97 -4.31 -16.59 14.43
CA VAL A 97 -2.88 -16.30 14.29
C VAL A 97 -2.01 -17.57 14.40
N SER A 98 -2.53 -18.63 14.99
CA SER A 98 -1.84 -19.89 15.21
C SER A 98 -1.36 -20.51 13.90
N GLY A 99 -0.13 -20.98 13.85
CA GLY A 99 0.41 -21.88 12.83
C GLY A 99 0.24 -23.35 13.24
N GLY A 100 0.57 -24.28 12.32
CA GLY A 100 0.46 -25.73 12.54
C GLY A 100 -0.68 -26.36 11.72
N PHE A 101 -0.88 -25.89 10.50
CA PHE A 101 -1.93 -26.29 9.56
C PHE A 101 -1.33 -26.78 8.23
N SER A 102 -1.89 -26.39 7.09
CA SER A 102 -1.44 -26.89 5.78
C SER A 102 0.01 -26.53 5.44
N GLU A 103 0.57 -25.48 6.01
CA GLU A 103 1.98 -25.09 5.84
C GLU A 103 2.97 -26.14 6.41
N ILE A 104 2.51 -27.02 7.33
CA ILE A 104 3.26 -28.16 7.82
C ILE A 104 2.64 -29.51 7.41
N GLY A 105 1.72 -29.52 6.43
CA GLY A 105 1.08 -30.71 5.92
C GLY A 105 -0.22 -31.13 6.62
N GLU A 106 -0.65 -30.45 7.68
CA GLU A 106 -1.84 -30.76 8.49
C GLU A 106 -3.12 -30.13 7.88
N LYS A 107 -3.40 -30.51 6.63
CA LYS A 107 -4.56 -29.96 5.89
C LYS A 107 -5.90 -30.32 6.50
N GLU A 108 -6.04 -31.49 7.09
CA GLU A 108 -7.28 -31.93 7.74
C GLU A 108 -7.75 -30.96 8.83
N ARG A 109 -6.81 -30.30 9.50
CA ARG A 109 -7.15 -29.26 10.48
C ARG A 109 -7.83 -28.06 9.84
N GLU A 110 -7.36 -27.62 8.66
CA GLU A 110 -7.99 -26.54 7.90
C GLU A 110 -9.40 -26.91 7.42
N ASP A 111 -9.55 -28.14 6.92
CA ASP A 111 -10.85 -28.62 6.41
C ASP A 111 -11.88 -28.62 7.54
N LYS A 112 -11.50 -29.04 8.78
CA LYS A 112 -12.36 -28.97 9.95
C LYS A 112 -12.74 -27.52 10.31
N LEU A 113 -11.82 -26.57 10.23
CA LEU A 113 -12.13 -25.14 10.47
C LEU A 113 -13.15 -24.61 9.44
N LEU A 114 -13.02 -25.00 8.18
CA LEU A 114 -13.97 -24.61 7.12
C LEU A 114 -15.37 -25.22 7.33
N GLU A 115 -15.47 -26.44 7.82
CA GLU A 115 -16.75 -27.06 8.19
C GLU A 115 -17.45 -26.25 9.29
N ILE A 116 -16.72 -25.89 10.35
CA ILE A 116 -17.24 -25.10 11.46
C ILE A 116 -17.64 -23.68 10.97
N SER A 117 -16.78 -23.04 10.16
CA SER A 117 -17.07 -21.75 9.54
C SER A 117 -18.41 -21.78 8.79
N LYS A 118 -18.62 -22.77 7.92
CA LYS A 118 -19.87 -22.94 7.17
C LYS A 118 -21.07 -23.22 8.07
N LYS A 119 -20.90 -24.07 9.08
CA LYS A 119 -21.96 -24.44 10.01
C LYS A 119 -22.54 -23.25 10.77
N TYR A 120 -21.69 -22.30 11.17
CA TYR A 120 -22.10 -21.15 11.98
C TYR A 120 -22.10 -19.82 11.21
N GLY A 121 -21.67 -19.80 9.96
CA GLY A 121 -21.57 -18.57 9.16
C GLY A 121 -20.45 -17.64 9.61
N ILE A 122 -19.41 -18.15 10.28
CA ILE A 122 -18.26 -17.37 10.74
C ILE A 122 -17.31 -17.13 9.57
N ARG A 123 -16.81 -15.92 9.42
CA ARG A 123 -15.71 -15.63 8.49
C ARG A 123 -14.35 -15.79 9.19
N ILE A 124 -13.35 -16.29 8.48
CA ILE A 124 -12.03 -16.60 9.05
C ILE A 124 -10.93 -15.89 8.26
N ILE A 125 -10.09 -15.11 8.96
CA ILE A 125 -8.79 -14.63 8.46
C ILE A 125 -7.68 -15.53 9.05
N GLY A 126 -6.79 -16.02 8.19
CA GLY A 126 -5.77 -16.99 8.55
C GLY A 126 -6.13 -18.42 8.13
N PRO A 127 -5.71 -19.47 8.84
CA PRO A 127 -4.75 -19.45 9.97
C PRO A 127 -3.32 -19.05 9.54
N ASN A 128 -2.35 -19.12 10.47
CA ASN A 128 -0.96 -18.82 10.20
C ASN A 128 -0.75 -17.39 9.66
N CYS A 129 -1.25 -16.40 10.39
CA CYS A 129 -1.15 -14.98 10.04
C CYS A 129 -0.71 -14.15 11.24
N ILE A 130 -0.31 -12.90 11.03
CA ILE A 130 -0.01 -11.99 12.16
C ILE A 130 -1.21 -11.14 12.56
N GLY A 131 -2.31 -11.17 11.82
CA GLY A 131 -3.55 -10.45 12.12
C GLY A 131 -3.76 -9.19 11.31
N ILE A 132 -4.50 -8.24 11.90
CA ILE A 132 -4.91 -6.97 11.30
C ILE A 132 -4.36 -5.81 12.13
N TYR A 133 -3.90 -4.79 11.42
CA TYR A 133 -3.69 -3.44 11.95
C TYR A 133 -4.60 -2.48 11.18
N ASP A 134 -5.45 -1.76 11.86
CA ASP A 134 -6.27 -0.69 11.29
C ASP A 134 -6.03 0.61 12.07
N ASN A 135 -5.50 1.61 11.36
CA ASN A 135 -5.04 2.86 11.96
C ASN A 135 -6.18 3.83 12.31
N PHE A 136 -7.40 3.56 11.83
CA PHE A 136 -8.56 4.42 12.05
C PHE A 136 -9.44 3.92 13.19
N SER A 137 -9.72 2.62 13.23
CA SER A 137 -10.53 1.99 14.28
C SER A 137 -9.74 1.62 15.54
N GLY A 138 -8.41 1.56 15.46
CA GLY A 138 -7.55 1.11 16.55
C GLY A 138 -7.50 -0.42 16.69
N VAL A 139 -8.05 -1.19 15.77
CA VAL A 139 -7.89 -2.64 15.74
C VAL A 139 -6.44 -2.99 15.44
N ASN A 140 -5.73 -3.51 16.42
CA ASN A 140 -4.35 -3.95 16.30
C ASN A 140 -4.18 -5.33 16.92
N THR A 141 -4.43 -6.37 16.13
CA THR A 141 -4.30 -7.78 16.54
C THR A 141 -2.93 -8.37 16.21
N ILE A 142 -2.00 -7.53 15.71
CA ILE A 142 -0.64 -7.94 15.37
C ILE A 142 0.16 -8.18 16.64
N PHE A 143 0.83 -9.33 16.73
CA PHE A 143 1.62 -9.69 17.90
C PHE A 143 3.08 -9.24 17.85
N LEU A 144 3.34 -8.11 17.18
CA LEU A 144 4.65 -7.46 17.17
C LEU A 144 4.68 -6.34 18.22
N SER A 145 5.75 -6.33 19.02
CA SER A 145 5.90 -5.37 20.11
C SER A 145 6.19 -3.96 19.56
N LYS A 146 5.43 -2.97 20.03
CA LYS A 146 5.70 -1.55 19.77
C LYS A 146 7.04 -1.06 20.33
N ASP A 147 7.66 -1.83 21.22
CA ASP A 147 9.00 -1.55 21.73
C ASP A 147 10.11 -1.92 20.74
N LYS A 148 9.78 -2.69 19.68
CA LYS A 148 10.73 -3.19 18.68
C LYS A 148 10.44 -2.72 17.25
N ILE A 149 9.24 -2.26 16.96
CA ILE A 149 8.86 -1.75 15.65
C ILE A 149 8.13 -0.43 15.79
N SER A 150 8.31 0.44 14.82
CA SER A 150 7.51 1.67 14.69
C SER A 150 6.28 1.41 13.83
N TYR A 151 5.15 1.97 14.23
CA TYR A 151 3.92 1.90 13.44
C TYR A 151 3.77 3.15 12.56
N PRO A 152 3.27 3.01 11.32
CA PRO A 152 3.11 4.11 10.39
C PRO A 152 2.02 5.09 10.84
N THR A 153 2.14 6.34 10.41
CA THR A 153 1.08 7.35 10.59
C THR A 153 -0.16 7.03 9.77
N LYS A 154 -1.28 7.67 10.11
CA LYS A 154 -2.51 7.57 9.31
C LYS A 154 -2.29 8.03 7.88
N GLY A 155 -2.71 7.20 6.94
CA GLY A 155 -2.70 7.44 5.50
C GLY A 155 -3.80 6.64 4.82
N LYS A 156 -3.80 6.59 3.50
CA LYS A 156 -4.87 5.93 2.73
C LYS A 156 -4.37 4.76 1.88
N ILE A 157 -3.26 4.14 2.27
CA ILE A 157 -2.72 2.94 1.64
C ILE A 157 -3.12 1.72 2.47
N SER A 158 -3.77 0.76 1.85
CA SER A 158 -4.13 -0.54 2.44
C SER A 158 -3.16 -1.61 1.95
N PHE A 159 -2.56 -2.36 2.86
CA PHE A 159 -1.58 -3.40 2.53
C PHE A 159 -2.08 -4.78 2.90
N LEU A 160 -2.23 -5.65 1.90
CA LEU A 160 -2.70 -7.03 2.04
C LEU A 160 -1.54 -7.99 1.80
N SER A 161 -1.22 -8.83 2.76
CA SER A 161 -0.05 -9.71 2.70
C SER A 161 -0.38 -11.17 3.02
N GLN A 162 0.10 -12.09 2.19
CA GLN A 162 0.09 -13.51 2.50
C GLN A 162 1.15 -13.87 3.53
N SER A 163 2.27 -13.12 3.58
CA SER A 163 3.36 -13.33 4.52
C SER A 163 3.20 -12.46 5.76
N GLY A 164 3.15 -13.10 6.93
CA GLY A 164 3.13 -12.39 8.22
C GLY A 164 4.43 -11.63 8.49
N ALA A 165 5.57 -12.26 8.28
CA ALA A 165 6.87 -11.63 8.49
C ALA A 165 7.07 -10.40 7.59
N PHE A 166 6.64 -10.50 6.32
CA PHE A 166 6.73 -9.37 5.40
C PHE A 166 5.77 -8.23 5.79
N ALA A 167 4.57 -8.54 6.26
CA ALA A 167 3.65 -7.52 6.77
C ALA A 167 4.23 -6.78 7.97
N GLY A 168 4.89 -7.47 8.89
CA GLY A 168 5.59 -6.87 10.02
C GLY A 168 6.76 -5.97 9.60
N LEU A 169 7.58 -6.41 8.64
CA LEU A 169 8.65 -5.60 8.07
C LEU A 169 8.12 -4.31 7.45
N ILE A 170 7.02 -4.40 6.71
CA ILE A 170 6.43 -3.25 6.02
C ILE A 170 5.86 -2.22 6.99
N LEU A 171 5.29 -2.63 8.12
CA LEU A 171 4.84 -1.70 9.16
C LEU A 171 5.99 -0.80 9.64
N ASP A 172 7.12 -1.40 10.00
CA ASP A 172 8.28 -0.65 10.49
C ASP A 172 8.93 0.20 9.38
N TRP A 173 9.12 -0.39 8.21
CA TRP A 173 9.73 0.29 7.07
C TRP A 173 8.89 1.49 6.59
N THR A 174 7.56 1.36 6.46
CA THR A 174 6.68 2.47 6.05
C THR A 174 6.65 3.60 7.07
N SER A 175 6.78 3.30 8.36
CA SER A 175 6.94 4.30 9.41
C SER A 175 8.23 5.11 9.20
N LYS A 176 9.37 4.44 8.95
CA LYS A 176 10.65 5.08 8.68
C LYS A 176 10.58 5.97 7.42
N GLU A 177 9.98 5.48 6.34
CA GLU A 177 9.85 6.19 5.07
C GLU A 177 8.70 7.23 5.08
N ARG A 178 8.02 7.41 6.21
CA ARG A 178 6.90 8.35 6.39
C ARG A 178 5.75 8.12 5.40
N ILE A 179 5.52 6.86 5.07
CA ILE A 179 4.40 6.43 4.22
C ILE A 179 3.22 6.12 5.13
N GLY A 180 2.15 6.88 4.99
CA GLY A 180 0.93 6.67 5.78
C GLY A 180 0.18 5.42 5.33
N ILE A 181 -0.28 4.63 6.31
CA ILE A 181 -1.02 3.39 6.08
C ILE A 181 -2.42 3.50 6.70
N SER A 182 -3.43 3.03 5.98
CA SER A 182 -4.79 2.85 6.50
C SER A 182 -4.86 1.57 7.32
N ASN A 183 -4.64 0.45 6.66
CA ASN A 183 -4.68 -0.85 7.29
C ASN A 183 -3.64 -1.81 6.71
N VAL A 184 -3.26 -2.80 7.51
CA VAL A 184 -2.45 -3.95 7.11
C VAL A 184 -3.22 -5.21 7.47
N VAL A 185 -3.43 -6.09 6.48
CA VAL A 185 -4.08 -7.39 6.68
C VAL A 185 -3.11 -8.49 6.30
N SER A 186 -2.68 -9.26 7.29
CA SER A 186 -2.00 -10.53 7.04
C SER A 186 -3.05 -11.64 7.07
N TYR A 187 -3.22 -12.33 5.94
CA TYR A 187 -4.28 -13.34 5.82
C TYR A 187 -3.76 -14.79 5.68
N GLY A 188 -2.47 -15.02 5.84
CA GLY A 188 -1.83 -16.32 6.01
C GLY A 188 -2.26 -17.37 5.00
N ASN A 189 -2.72 -18.54 5.49
CA ASN A 189 -3.15 -19.66 4.66
C ASN A 189 -4.46 -19.41 3.90
N LYS A 190 -5.22 -18.33 4.24
CA LYS A 190 -6.42 -17.87 3.53
C LYS A 190 -7.45 -18.99 3.22
N ILE A 191 -7.81 -19.71 4.24
CA ILE A 191 -8.75 -20.83 4.07
C ILE A 191 -10.16 -20.37 3.68
N ASP A 192 -10.60 -19.19 4.18
CA ASP A 192 -11.88 -18.57 3.87
C ASP A 192 -11.71 -17.19 3.24
N VAL A 193 -11.42 -16.15 4.06
CA VAL A 193 -11.20 -14.78 3.55
C VAL A 193 -9.90 -14.76 2.76
N ASN A 194 -9.98 -14.24 1.54
CA ASN A 194 -8.89 -14.20 0.59
C ASN A 194 -8.75 -12.82 -0.06
N GLU A 195 -7.79 -12.66 -0.96
CA GLU A 195 -7.49 -11.40 -1.62
C GLU A 195 -8.69 -10.81 -2.37
N ALA A 196 -9.55 -11.62 -2.97
CA ALA A 196 -10.74 -11.12 -3.67
C ALA A 196 -11.79 -10.55 -2.70
N ASP A 197 -12.01 -11.21 -1.56
CA ASP A 197 -12.93 -10.73 -0.52
C ASP A 197 -12.44 -9.40 0.07
N LEU A 198 -11.14 -9.29 0.33
CA LEU A 198 -10.51 -8.07 0.87
C LEU A 198 -10.53 -6.93 -0.15
N LEU A 199 -10.25 -7.19 -1.44
CA LEU A 199 -10.39 -6.20 -2.51
C LEU A 199 -11.82 -5.66 -2.58
N ASP A 200 -12.81 -6.56 -2.50
CA ASP A 200 -14.23 -6.19 -2.56
C ASP A 200 -14.64 -5.31 -1.38
N TYR A 201 -14.15 -5.61 -0.18
CA TYR A 201 -14.40 -4.81 1.02
C TYR A 201 -13.73 -3.42 0.93
N LEU A 202 -12.43 -3.38 0.61
CA LEU A 202 -11.66 -2.14 0.57
C LEU A 202 -12.08 -1.20 -0.57
N CYS A 203 -12.78 -1.71 -1.58
CA CYS A 203 -13.31 -0.88 -2.67
C CYS A 203 -14.27 0.21 -2.19
N ASP A 204 -14.98 -0.03 -1.11
CA ASP A 204 -15.98 0.86 -0.54
C ASP A 204 -15.53 1.46 0.82
N ASP A 205 -14.28 1.17 1.26
CA ASP A 205 -13.68 1.76 2.45
C ASP A 205 -13.16 3.18 2.16
N GLU A 206 -13.70 4.18 2.86
CA GLU A 206 -13.35 5.59 2.70
C GLU A 206 -11.89 5.91 3.09
N ASN A 207 -11.27 5.04 3.86
CA ASN A 207 -9.89 5.17 4.31
C ASN A 207 -8.89 4.53 3.34
N SER A 208 -9.36 3.84 2.29
CA SER A 208 -8.53 3.15 1.30
C SER A 208 -8.54 3.87 -0.04
N LYS A 209 -7.43 4.50 -0.41
CA LYS A 209 -7.20 5.13 -1.72
C LYS A 209 -6.34 4.29 -2.66
N VAL A 210 -5.48 3.43 -2.11
CA VAL A 210 -4.55 2.57 -2.84
C VAL A 210 -4.51 1.22 -2.15
N ILE A 211 -4.57 0.14 -2.90
CA ILE A 211 -4.44 -1.22 -2.37
C ILE A 211 -3.13 -1.83 -2.86
N CYS A 212 -2.28 -2.21 -1.93
CA CYS A 212 -1.02 -2.90 -2.18
C CYS A 212 -1.16 -4.38 -1.79
N LEU A 213 -0.73 -5.28 -2.67
CA LEU A 213 -0.80 -6.72 -2.48
C LEU A 213 0.59 -7.34 -2.45
N TYR A 214 0.88 -8.18 -1.46
CA TYR A 214 1.96 -9.14 -1.52
C TYR A 214 1.39 -10.53 -1.73
N ILE A 215 1.73 -11.16 -2.87
CA ILE A 215 1.12 -12.39 -3.35
C ILE A 215 2.18 -13.48 -3.51
N GLU A 216 1.97 -14.62 -2.88
CA GLU A 216 2.74 -15.86 -3.07
C GLU A 216 2.04 -16.80 -4.05
N GLY A 217 0.72 -16.91 -3.96
CA GLY A 217 -0.13 -17.69 -4.86
C GLY A 217 -1.59 -17.30 -4.77
N ILE A 218 -2.38 -17.57 -5.79
CA ILE A 218 -3.82 -17.31 -5.84
C ILE A 218 -4.56 -18.62 -6.12
N ARG A 219 -5.46 -19.03 -5.21
CA ARG A 219 -6.21 -20.28 -5.35
C ARG A 219 -7.43 -20.17 -6.27
N ARG A 220 -8.12 -19.01 -6.28
CA ARG A 220 -9.35 -18.75 -7.05
C ARG A 220 -9.11 -17.63 -8.07
N GLY A 221 -8.26 -17.92 -9.08
CA GLY A 221 -7.75 -16.93 -10.05
C GLY A 221 -8.85 -16.15 -10.76
N GLN A 222 -9.91 -16.82 -11.24
CA GLN A 222 -11.00 -16.15 -11.95
C GLN A 222 -11.71 -15.12 -11.05
N ARG A 223 -12.10 -15.50 -9.82
CA ARG A 223 -12.76 -14.59 -8.87
C ARG A 223 -11.86 -13.41 -8.50
N PHE A 224 -10.56 -13.68 -8.29
CA PHE A 224 -9.60 -12.63 -8.04
C PHE A 224 -9.54 -11.61 -9.19
N MET A 225 -9.44 -12.08 -10.44
CA MET A 225 -9.40 -11.22 -11.62
C MET A 225 -10.69 -10.40 -11.79
N GLU A 226 -11.86 -11.00 -11.54
CA GLU A 226 -13.16 -10.33 -11.61
C GLU A 226 -13.25 -9.20 -10.55
N SER A 227 -12.90 -9.48 -9.30
CA SER A 227 -12.86 -8.49 -8.23
C SER A 227 -11.84 -7.39 -8.52
N ALA A 228 -10.60 -7.76 -8.88
CA ALA A 228 -9.55 -6.80 -9.19
C ALA A 228 -9.92 -5.89 -10.37
N LYS A 229 -10.50 -6.43 -11.45
CA LYS A 229 -10.95 -5.65 -12.62
C LYS A 229 -12.07 -4.66 -12.29
N ARG A 230 -12.93 -5.00 -11.32
CA ARG A 230 -13.97 -4.09 -10.83
C ARG A 230 -13.39 -2.99 -9.96
N VAL A 231 -12.55 -3.39 -9.00
CA VAL A 231 -11.96 -2.49 -7.99
C VAL A 231 -10.97 -1.53 -8.63
N SER A 232 -10.11 -2.00 -9.55
CA SER A 232 -9.09 -1.17 -10.21
C SER A 232 -9.64 0.03 -11.00
N LYS A 233 -10.93 0.03 -11.35
CA LYS A 233 -11.58 1.18 -11.96
C LYS A 233 -11.85 2.33 -10.97
N LYS A 234 -11.92 2.02 -9.68
CA LYS A 234 -12.17 3.01 -8.61
C LYS A 234 -10.88 3.32 -7.84
N ILE A 235 -10.17 2.27 -7.42
CA ILE A 235 -8.99 2.33 -6.55
C ILE A 235 -7.82 1.62 -7.24
N PRO A 236 -6.64 2.25 -7.38
CA PRO A 236 -5.48 1.60 -7.95
C PRO A 236 -5.04 0.40 -7.10
N ILE A 237 -4.74 -0.70 -7.79
CA ILE A 237 -4.22 -1.92 -7.19
C ILE A 237 -2.79 -2.11 -7.65
N LEU A 238 -1.88 -2.24 -6.70
CA LEU A 238 -0.48 -2.56 -6.92
C LEU A 238 -0.20 -3.96 -6.40
N ALA A 239 0.65 -4.73 -7.08
CA ALA A 239 1.00 -6.06 -6.61
C ALA A 239 2.49 -6.37 -6.72
N LEU A 240 3.02 -6.95 -5.65
CA LEU A 240 4.33 -7.59 -5.60
C LEU A 240 4.13 -9.10 -5.53
N LYS A 241 4.54 -9.81 -6.59
CA LYS A 241 4.49 -11.28 -6.66
C LYS A 241 5.85 -11.86 -6.31
N SER A 242 5.90 -12.72 -5.29
CA SER A 242 7.08 -13.52 -4.96
C SER A 242 7.19 -14.78 -5.80
N GLY A 243 8.38 -15.37 -5.89
CA GLY A 243 8.59 -16.61 -6.67
C GLY A 243 8.56 -16.39 -8.18
N LYS A 244 9.18 -15.31 -8.69
CA LYS A 244 9.28 -14.97 -10.12
C LYS A 244 10.23 -15.88 -10.91
N THR A 245 11.27 -16.40 -10.26
CA THR A 245 12.27 -17.28 -10.88
C THR A 245 12.00 -18.73 -10.53
N LYS A 246 12.59 -19.67 -11.28
CA LYS A 246 12.48 -21.12 -10.99
C LYS A 246 12.90 -21.43 -9.55
N SER A 247 14.01 -20.85 -9.07
CA SER A 247 14.48 -21.03 -7.69
C SER A 247 13.54 -20.41 -6.67
N GLY A 248 13.06 -19.20 -6.94
CA GLY A 248 12.09 -18.51 -6.09
C GLY A 248 10.75 -19.23 -6.03
N ALA A 249 10.26 -19.77 -7.15
CA ALA A 249 9.03 -20.54 -7.22
C ALA A 249 9.15 -21.85 -6.41
N LYS A 250 10.30 -22.54 -6.47
CA LYS A 250 10.57 -23.72 -5.63
C LYS A 250 10.58 -23.37 -4.14
N ALA A 251 11.22 -22.27 -3.77
CA ALA A 251 11.24 -21.79 -2.37
C ALA A 251 9.83 -21.42 -1.87
N ALA A 252 9.06 -20.68 -2.67
CA ALA A 252 7.67 -20.33 -2.36
C ALA A 252 6.78 -21.55 -2.17
N SER A 253 6.88 -22.55 -3.07
CA SER A 253 6.12 -23.80 -2.95
C SER A 253 6.45 -24.58 -1.69
N SER A 254 7.73 -24.62 -1.30
CA SER A 254 8.15 -25.26 -0.05
C SER A 254 7.66 -24.53 1.20
N HIS A 255 7.51 -23.19 1.11
CA HIS A 255 7.05 -22.37 2.23
C HIS A 255 5.53 -22.41 2.43
N THR A 256 4.77 -22.42 1.33
CA THR A 256 3.30 -22.32 1.38
C THR A 256 2.58 -23.65 1.23
N GLY A 257 3.31 -24.75 0.97
CA GLY A 257 2.71 -26.04 0.66
C GLY A 257 1.84 -26.07 -0.62
N SER A 258 1.94 -25.02 -1.46
CA SER A 258 1.14 -24.88 -2.68
C SER A 258 2.03 -24.79 -3.92
N LEU A 259 1.55 -25.36 -5.06
CA LEU A 259 2.23 -25.20 -6.36
C LEU A 259 2.25 -23.72 -6.76
N ALA A 260 3.46 -23.18 -6.95
CA ALA A 260 3.61 -21.84 -7.52
C ALA A 260 3.27 -21.92 -9.02
N GLY A 261 2.27 -21.13 -9.45
CA GLY A 261 1.98 -20.97 -10.88
C GLY A 261 3.12 -20.25 -11.60
N GLU A 262 3.21 -20.45 -12.93
CA GLU A 262 4.20 -19.76 -13.76
C GLU A 262 4.03 -18.25 -13.72
N ASP A 263 5.12 -17.50 -13.61
CA ASP A 263 5.14 -16.06 -13.46
C ASP A 263 4.44 -15.31 -14.62
N ILE A 264 4.56 -15.83 -15.84
CA ILE A 264 3.92 -15.28 -17.03
C ILE A 264 2.38 -15.27 -16.93
N ILE A 265 1.80 -16.24 -16.22
CA ILE A 265 0.35 -16.32 -16.01
C ILE A 265 -0.09 -15.15 -15.07
N TYR A 266 0.68 -14.89 -14.01
CA TYR A 266 0.43 -13.76 -13.12
C TYR A 266 0.57 -12.43 -13.84
N ASP A 267 1.60 -12.27 -14.66
CA ASP A 267 1.79 -11.04 -15.44
C ASP A 267 0.60 -10.79 -16.39
N SER A 268 0.13 -11.81 -17.07
CA SER A 268 -1.04 -11.74 -17.93
C SER A 268 -2.33 -11.43 -17.17
N ALA A 269 -2.54 -12.08 -16.01
CA ALA A 269 -3.70 -11.86 -15.16
C ALA A 269 -3.71 -10.44 -14.58
N PHE A 270 -2.57 -9.92 -14.14
CA PHE A 270 -2.44 -8.56 -13.61
C PHE A 270 -2.74 -7.53 -14.70
N LYS A 271 -2.18 -7.67 -15.90
CA LYS A 271 -2.48 -6.80 -17.05
C LYS A 271 -3.98 -6.79 -17.39
N GLN A 272 -4.62 -7.96 -17.47
CA GLN A 272 -6.05 -8.09 -17.76
C GLN A 272 -6.95 -7.51 -16.66
N SER A 273 -6.47 -7.48 -15.43
CA SER A 273 -7.18 -6.96 -14.26
C SER A 273 -6.79 -5.54 -13.88
N HIS A 274 -5.95 -4.89 -14.70
CA HIS A 274 -5.44 -3.53 -14.49
C HIS A 274 -4.67 -3.36 -13.18
N ILE A 275 -4.03 -4.42 -12.70
CA ILE A 275 -3.13 -4.39 -11.54
C ILE A 275 -1.76 -3.93 -12.01
N ILE A 276 -1.21 -2.92 -11.36
CA ILE A 276 0.15 -2.44 -11.61
C ILE A 276 1.13 -3.33 -10.85
N ARG A 277 2.03 -3.98 -11.58
CA ARG A 277 3.02 -4.89 -11.01
C ARG A 277 4.26 -4.14 -10.56
N ALA A 278 4.68 -4.37 -9.31
CA ALA A 278 5.96 -3.91 -8.76
C ALA A 278 7.03 -5.01 -8.86
N ASN A 279 8.29 -4.62 -9.03
CA ASN A 279 9.43 -5.54 -9.07
C ASN A 279 9.99 -5.86 -7.68
N ASN A 280 9.90 -4.91 -6.77
CA ASN A 280 10.33 -5.00 -5.37
C ASN A 280 9.40 -4.16 -4.49
N PHE A 281 9.60 -4.20 -3.18
CA PHE A 281 8.73 -3.49 -2.24
C PHE A 281 8.95 -1.97 -2.24
N GLU A 282 10.15 -1.48 -2.57
CA GLU A 282 10.39 -0.04 -2.70
C GLU A 282 9.57 0.52 -3.86
N GLU A 283 9.59 -0.12 -5.04
CA GLU A 283 8.73 0.25 -6.16
C GLU A 283 7.25 0.22 -5.79
N LEU A 284 6.80 -0.81 -5.08
CA LEU A 284 5.41 -0.96 -4.64
C LEU A 284 4.95 0.29 -3.87
N PHE A 285 5.74 0.71 -2.90
CA PHE A 285 5.37 1.82 -2.03
C PHE A 285 5.70 3.19 -2.61
N ASP A 286 6.68 3.30 -3.52
CA ASP A 286 6.89 4.53 -4.29
C ASP A 286 5.67 4.86 -5.16
N MET A 287 5.18 3.87 -5.89
CA MET A 287 3.95 4.01 -6.68
C MET A 287 2.74 4.30 -5.78
N ALA A 288 2.62 3.59 -4.66
CA ALA A 288 1.52 3.81 -3.72
C ALA A 288 1.53 5.22 -3.13
N LYS A 289 2.70 5.75 -2.76
CA LYS A 289 2.86 7.12 -2.26
C LYS A 289 2.40 8.16 -3.27
N ALA A 290 2.74 8.00 -4.55
CA ALA A 290 2.26 8.92 -5.59
C ALA A 290 0.74 8.85 -5.77
N LEU A 291 0.19 7.64 -5.89
CA LEU A 291 -1.24 7.41 -6.09
C LEU A 291 -2.09 7.88 -4.90
N GLU A 292 -1.54 7.82 -3.71
CA GLU A 292 -2.22 8.30 -2.49
C GLU A 292 -2.22 9.83 -2.41
N LYS A 293 -1.08 10.48 -2.71
CA LYS A 293 -0.87 11.92 -2.50
C LYS A 293 -1.30 12.79 -3.67
N GLN A 294 -1.31 12.26 -4.90
CA GLN A 294 -1.55 13.05 -6.10
C GLN A 294 -2.96 12.87 -6.66
N ILE A 295 -3.40 13.88 -7.41
CA ILE A 295 -4.55 13.77 -8.32
C ILE A 295 -4.14 13.03 -9.59
N PHE A 296 -5.10 12.53 -10.37
CA PHE A 296 -4.82 11.82 -11.61
C PHE A 296 -4.66 12.78 -12.77
N PRO A 297 -3.71 12.54 -13.71
CA PRO A 297 -3.50 13.36 -14.88
C PRO A 297 -4.66 13.23 -15.87
N LYS A 298 -4.92 14.32 -16.63
CA LYS A 298 -5.93 14.36 -17.71
C LYS A 298 -5.31 14.20 -19.11
N SER A 299 -3.98 14.24 -19.21
CA SER A 299 -3.18 13.95 -20.41
C SER A 299 -2.03 13.03 -20.04
N ASP A 300 -1.50 12.26 -21.00
CA ASP A 300 -0.37 11.33 -20.78
C ASP A 300 1.01 12.00 -20.97
N GLY A 301 1.05 13.26 -21.35
CA GLY A 301 2.29 14.01 -21.53
C GLY A 301 2.92 14.38 -20.18
N VAL A 302 4.17 13.99 -19.97
CA VAL A 302 4.95 14.33 -18.78
C VAL A 302 5.90 15.48 -19.10
N ALA A 303 5.85 16.56 -18.32
CA ALA A 303 6.81 17.64 -18.38
C ALA A 303 7.85 17.53 -17.27
N ILE A 304 9.09 17.89 -17.59
CA ILE A 304 10.21 17.95 -16.64
C ILE A 304 10.67 19.42 -16.56
N ILE A 305 10.79 19.93 -15.34
CA ILE A 305 11.40 21.22 -15.05
C ILE A 305 12.54 21.01 -14.06
N THR A 306 13.72 21.57 -14.33
CA THR A 306 14.95 21.26 -13.60
C THR A 306 15.92 22.46 -13.54
N ASN A 307 16.69 22.56 -12.46
CA ASN A 307 17.91 23.36 -12.38
C ASN A 307 19.20 22.52 -12.48
N ALA A 308 19.04 21.24 -12.85
CA ALA A 308 20.13 20.28 -12.99
C ALA A 308 19.94 19.48 -14.29
N GLY A 309 20.46 20.02 -15.41
CA GLY A 309 20.23 19.49 -16.75
C GLY A 309 20.53 17.98 -16.89
N GLY A 310 21.62 17.49 -16.27
CA GLY A 310 21.95 16.06 -16.27
C GLY A 310 20.87 15.18 -15.64
N LEU A 311 20.25 15.61 -14.53
CA LEU A 311 19.12 14.89 -13.92
C LEU A 311 17.88 14.97 -14.81
N GLY A 312 17.70 16.08 -15.53
CA GLY A 312 16.62 16.22 -16.52
C GLY A 312 16.72 15.18 -17.63
N VAL A 313 17.94 14.98 -18.20
CA VAL A 313 18.19 13.95 -19.22
C VAL A 313 17.93 12.54 -18.67
N MET A 314 18.51 12.20 -17.51
CA MET A 314 18.28 10.89 -16.88
C MET A 314 16.79 10.63 -16.60
N THR A 315 16.03 11.67 -16.22
CA THR A 315 14.60 11.55 -15.97
C THR A 315 13.83 11.30 -17.25
N ALA A 316 14.21 11.97 -18.36
CA ALA A 316 13.61 11.72 -19.67
C ALA A 316 13.82 10.27 -20.13
N ASP A 317 15.06 9.75 -20.02
CA ASP A 317 15.38 8.35 -20.31
C ASP A 317 14.54 7.40 -19.45
N ALA A 318 14.47 7.65 -18.14
CA ALA A 318 13.70 6.82 -17.22
C ALA A 318 12.18 6.82 -17.54
N LEU A 319 11.62 7.94 -17.97
CA LEU A 319 10.21 8.03 -18.40
C LEU A 319 9.96 7.20 -19.65
N GLU A 320 10.77 7.37 -20.71
CA GLU A 320 10.63 6.61 -21.95
C GLU A 320 10.82 5.11 -21.74
N MET A 321 11.78 4.68 -20.91
CA MET A 321 11.98 3.27 -20.54
C MET A 321 10.77 2.67 -19.81
N ASN A 322 9.96 3.49 -19.14
CA ASN A 322 8.69 3.09 -18.54
C ASN A 322 7.48 3.26 -19.49
N GLY A 323 7.71 3.55 -20.78
CA GLY A 323 6.66 3.70 -21.79
C GLY A 323 5.81 4.96 -21.62
N LEU A 324 6.34 5.98 -20.93
CA LEU A 324 5.71 7.29 -20.80
C LEU A 324 6.17 8.23 -21.93
N ARG A 325 5.32 9.18 -22.25
CA ARG A 325 5.57 10.19 -23.28
C ARG A 325 5.96 11.52 -22.64
N LEU A 326 7.02 12.14 -23.14
CA LEU A 326 7.30 13.53 -22.83
C LEU A 326 6.25 14.44 -23.49
N ALA A 327 5.80 15.45 -22.76
CA ALA A 327 4.87 16.45 -23.30
C ALA A 327 5.55 17.29 -24.38
N ASN A 328 4.83 17.58 -25.48
CA ASN A 328 5.23 18.53 -26.48
C ASN A 328 4.67 19.90 -26.10
N LEU A 329 5.53 20.81 -25.64
CA LEU A 329 5.10 22.14 -25.23
C LEU A 329 4.55 22.93 -26.44
N GLY A 330 3.41 23.60 -26.24
CA GLY A 330 2.79 24.41 -27.25
C GLY A 330 3.63 25.64 -27.63
N GLU A 331 3.51 26.10 -28.88
CA GLU A 331 4.24 27.27 -29.39
C GLU A 331 4.02 28.53 -28.53
N ASP A 332 2.79 28.75 -28.05
CA ASP A 332 2.47 29.86 -27.17
C ASP A 332 3.17 29.77 -25.82
N THR A 333 3.26 28.55 -25.26
CA THR A 333 3.99 28.28 -24.02
C THR A 333 5.48 28.59 -24.21
N ILE A 334 6.07 28.10 -25.30
CA ILE A 334 7.48 28.32 -25.62
C ILE A 334 7.77 29.81 -25.83
N LYS A 335 6.91 30.51 -26.56
CA LYS A 335 7.05 31.95 -26.81
C LYS A 335 7.01 32.75 -25.52
N LYS A 336 5.99 32.56 -24.70
CA LYS A 336 5.83 33.23 -23.39
C LYS A 336 7.06 33.02 -22.49
N LEU A 337 7.60 31.79 -22.46
CA LEU A 337 8.75 31.48 -21.63
C LEU A 337 10.04 32.14 -22.16
N LYS A 338 10.26 32.14 -23.48
CA LYS A 338 11.42 32.82 -24.09
C LYS A 338 11.44 34.33 -23.86
N GLU A 339 10.27 34.97 -23.73
CA GLU A 339 10.16 36.40 -23.41
C GLU A 339 10.52 36.69 -21.92
N GLN A 340 10.36 35.70 -21.00
CA GLN A 340 10.56 35.89 -19.57
C GLN A 340 11.86 35.32 -19.04
N PHE A 341 12.44 34.37 -19.76
CA PHE A 341 13.66 33.70 -19.31
C PHE A 341 14.92 34.27 -19.98
N PRO A 342 16.08 34.24 -19.30
CA PRO A 342 17.36 34.50 -19.92
C PRO A 342 17.63 33.54 -21.08
N GLU A 343 18.36 33.99 -22.12
CA GLU A 343 18.68 33.20 -23.34
C GLU A 343 19.33 31.85 -23.04
N ARG A 344 20.06 31.73 -21.90
CA ARG A 344 20.71 30.48 -21.49
C ARG A 344 19.76 29.41 -20.99
N VAL A 345 18.49 29.73 -20.70
CA VAL A 345 17.47 28.76 -20.27
C VAL A 345 16.97 27.98 -21.47
N VAL A 346 16.96 26.65 -21.36
CA VAL A 346 16.47 25.77 -22.43
C VAL A 346 14.96 25.61 -22.29
N VAL A 347 14.22 26.33 -23.15
CA VAL A 347 12.75 26.28 -23.20
C VAL A 347 12.31 25.14 -24.10
N SER A 348 12.38 23.92 -23.60
CA SER A 348 11.92 22.67 -24.22
C SER A 348 11.44 21.70 -23.13
N ASN A 349 11.21 20.45 -23.43
CA ASN A 349 10.98 19.41 -22.43
C ASN A 349 12.07 18.34 -22.58
N PRO A 350 12.97 18.14 -21.61
CA PRO A 350 13.07 18.83 -20.29
C PRO A 350 13.32 20.35 -20.39
N MET A 351 12.69 21.11 -19.49
CA MET A 351 12.90 22.55 -19.33
C MET A 351 14.07 22.75 -18.34
N ASP A 352 15.24 23.11 -18.86
CA ASP A 352 16.43 23.35 -18.04
C ASP A 352 16.56 24.84 -17.68
N LEU A 353 16.25 25.14 -16.42
CA LEU A 353 16.32 26.50 -15.85
C LEU A 353 17.76 26.93 -15.51
N VAL A 354 18.75 26.07 -15.72
CA VAL A 354 20.17 26.24 -15.40
C VAL A 354 20.46 26.27 -13.88
N GLY A 355 21.70 25.97 -13.49
CA GLY A 355 22.11 25.79 -12.10
C GLY A 355 21.98 27.00 -11.19
N ASP A 356 21.82 28.21 -11.74
CA ASP A 356 21.57 29.45 -10.98
C ASP A 356 20.07 29.83 -10.90
N ALA A 357 19.19 28.89 -11.20
CA ALA A 357 17.76 29.14 -11.12
C ALA A 357 17.32 29.50 -9.68
N ASP A 358 16.48 30.49 -9.59
CA ASP A 358 15.84 30.95 -8.37
C ASP A 358 14.35 30.54 -8.30
N LYS A 359 13.68 30.92 -7.23
CA LYS A 359 12.25 30.61 -7.03
C LYS A 359 11.35 31.26 -8.08
N GLU A 360 11.71 32.43 -8.59
CA GLU A 360 10.98 33.17 -9.61
C GLU A 360 10.98 32.43 -10.95
N ARG A 361 12.13 31.86 -11.37
CA ARG A 361 12.17 31.02 -12.59
C ARG A 361 11.31 29.75 -12.44
N TYR A 362 11.37 29.09 -11.29
CA TYR A 362 10.47 27.96 -11.04
C TYR A 362 8.99 28.38 -11.07
N GLU A 363 8.65 29.53 -10.49
CA GLU A 363 7.27 30.02 -10.48
C GLU A 363 6.76 30.26 -11.91
N VAL A 364 7.54 30.95 -12.74
CA VAL A 364 7.21 31.22 -14.14
C VAL A 364 7.08 29.93 -14.94
N GLY A 365 8.08 29.05 -14.85
CA GLY A 365 8.08 27.78 -15.59
C GLY A 365 6.94 26.87 -15.21
N LEU A 366 6.69 26.71 -13.90
CA LEU A 366 5.60 25.86 -13.39
C LEU A 366 4.23 26.38 -13.82
N LYS A 367 3.98 27.71 -13.73
CA LYS A 367 2.72 28.30 -14.20
C LYS A 367 2.49 28.05 -15.68
N ALA A 368 3.51 28.20 -16.51
CA ALA A 368 3.41 27.94 -17.95
C ALA A 368 3.11 26.46 -18.26
N LEU A 369 3.77 25.53 -17.55
CA LEU A 369 3.51 24.08 -17.69
C LEU A 369 2.11 23.69 -17.21
N LEU A 370 1.56 24.37 -16.20
CA LEU A 370 0.19 24.15 -15.74
C LEU A 370 -0.86 24.59 -16.78
N GLU A 371 -0.58 25.66 -17.53
CA GLU A 371 -1.46 26.16 -18.59
C GLU A 371 -1.38 25.35 -19.90
N ASP A 372 -0.27 24.64 -20.12
CA ASP A 372 -0.05 23.88 -21.36
C ASP A 372 -0.95 22.64 -21.44
N LYS A 373 -1.68 22.49 -22.54
CA LYS A 373 -2.71 21.45 -22.72
C LYS A 373 -2.15 20.04 -22.84
N ASP A 374 -0.94 19.88 -23.39
CA ASP A 374 -0.32 18.58 -23.57
C ASP A 374 0.31 18.05 -22.27
N VAL A 375 0.59 18.93 -21.32
CA VAL A 375 1.14 18.57 -20.02
C VAL A 375 0.05 17.99 -19.12
N GLY A 376 0.14 16.71 -18.80
CA GLY A 376 -0.74 16.02 -17.85
C GLY A 376 -0.13 15.85 -16.46
N LEU A 377 1.20 15.71 -16.37
CA LEU A 377 1.95 15.52 -15.14
C LEU A 377 3.26 16.30 -15.19
N ILE A 378 3.70 16.84 -14.07
CA ILE A 378 4.95 17.60 -13.98
C ILE A 378 5.91 16.90 -13.00
N ILE A 379 7.14 16.64 -13.45
CA ILE A 379 8.26 16.26 -12.56
C ILE A 379 9.10 17.50 -12.32
N VAL A 380 9.17 17.90 -11.06
CA VAL A 380 9.95 19.06 -10.61
C VAL A 380 11.24 18.55 -9.98
N ILE A 381 12.36 18.80 -10.64
CA ILE A 381 13.69 18.43 -10.14
C ILE A 381 14.25 19.62 -9.39
N LEU A 382 14.59 19.43 -8.11
CA LEU A 382 15.11 20.46 -7.23
C LEU A 382 16.52 20.05 -6.73
N LEU A 383 17.57 20.59 -7.36
CA LEU A 383 18.91 20.53 -6.83
C LEU A 383 19.05 21.63 -5.76
N LEU A 384 18.62 21.31 -4.53
CA LEU A 384 18.56 22.25 -3.40
C LEU A 384 19.93 22.61 -2.80
N GLN A 385 21.02 21.99 -3.29
CA GLN A 385 22.39 22.26 -2.89
C GLN A 385 22.94 23.57 -3.47
N VAL A 386 22.25 24.15 -4.47
CA VAL A 386 22.66 25.44 -5.06
C VAL A 386 22.25 26.61 -4.16
N PRO A 387 23.07 27.68 -4.07
CA PRO A 387 22.79 28.79 -3.14
C PRO A 387 21.57 29.64 -3.51
N THR A 388 21.08 29.52 -4.74
CA THR A 388 19.92 30.27 -5.26
C THR A 388 18.57 29.69 -4.82
N LEU A 389 18.54 28.42 -4.34
CA LEU A 389 17.35 27.78 -3.84
C LEU A 389 17.35 27.74 -2.30
N SER A 390 16.24 28.15 -1.69
CA SER A 390 16.05 28.27 -0.24
C SER A 390 14.70 27.67 0.19
N LEU A 391 14.36 27.80 1.46
CA LEU A 391 13.03 27.42 1.98
C LEU A 391 11.89 28.16 1.25
N ASP A 392 12.11 29.40 0.82
CA ASP A 392 11.12 30.17 0.05
C ASP A 392 10.85 29.52 -1.32
N SER A 393 11.84 28.87 -1.92
CA SER A 393 11.67 28.14 -3.16
C SER A 393 10.74 26.94 -2.98
N VAL A 394 10.88 26.23 -1.85
CA VAL A 394 9.98 25.15 -1.46
C VAL A 394 8.55 25.68 -1.24
N ASP A 395 8.40 26.82 -0.57
CA ASP A 395 7.10 27.45 -0.35
C ASP A 395 6.43 27.88 -1.66
N THR A 396 7.21 28.34 -2.62
CA THR A 396 6.72 28.68 -3.97
C THR A 396 6.15 27.44 -4.67
N VAL A 397 6.86 26.32 -4.66
CA VAL A 397 6.36 25.05 -5.24
C VAL A 397 5.08 24.59 -4.53
N LEU A 398 5.03 24.64 -3.21
CA LEU A 398 3.85 24.28 -2.42
C LEU A 398 2.65 25.19 -2.69
N LYS A 399 2.88 26.48 -2.87
CA LYS A 399 1.84 27.45 -3.24
C LYS A 399 1.23 27.14 -4.61
N ILE A 400 2.09 26.85 -5.59
CA ILE A 400 1.65 26.48 -6.93
C ILE A 400 0.88 25.17 -6.91
N LYS A 401 1.36 24.16 -6.17
CA LYS A 401 0.67 22.88 -6.01
C LYS A 401 -0.75 23.03 -5.50
N LYS A 402 -1.01 23.94 -4.55
CA LYS A 402 -2.35 24.16 -4.00
C LYS A 402 -3.37 24.65 -5.03
N SER A 403 -2.93 25.36 -6.05
CA SER A 403 -3.78 25.87 -7.15
C SER A 403 -3.72 24.99 -8.40
N SER A 404 -2.94 23.92 -8.40
CA SER A 404 -2.74 23.03 -9.54
C SER A 404 -3.86 22.01 -9.67
N ASP A 405 -4.36 21.82 -10.88
CA ASP A 405 -5.24 20.73 -11.30
C ASP A 405 -4.46 19.59 -11.99
N LYS A 406 -3.12 19.66 -11.98
CA LYS A 406 -2.22 18.63 -12.52
C LYS A 406 -1.37 18.03 -11.39
N PRO A 407 -1.11 16.71 -11.42
CA PRO A 407 -0.21 16.08 -10.46
C PRO A 407 1.23 16.58 -10.61
N MET A 408 1.90 16.71 -9.49
CA MET A 408 3.30 17.13 -9.41
C MET A 408 4.11 16.13 -8.58
N ILE A 409 5.21 15.66 -9.13
CA ILE A 409 6.17 14.76 -8.47
C ILE A 409 7.46 15.54 -8.28
N ILE A 410 8.07 15.41 -7.11
CA ILE A 410 9.37 16.03 -6.81
C ILE A 410 10.47 14.99 -6.95
N LEU A 411 11.51 15.34 -7.69
CA LEU A 411 12.79 14.66 -7.66
C LEU A 411 13.77 15.56 -6.92
N GLY A 412 14.22 15.08 -5.76
CA GLY A 412 15.17 15.79 -4.92
C GLY A 412 15.85 14.83 -3.96
N ALA A 413 17.16 14.98 -3.84
CA ALA A 413 17.98 14.17 -2.95
C ALA A 413 19.01 15.06 -2.25
N GLY A 414 19.45 14.62 -1.07
CA GLY A 414 20.49 15.29 -0.32
C GLY A 414 20.71 14.67 1.06
N GLY A 415 21.77 15.11 1.73
CA GLY A 415 22.05 14.71 3.10
C GLY A 415 21.21 15.47 4.13
N GLU A 416 21.67 15.46 5.38
CA GLU A 416 20.95 16.00 6.55
C GLU A 416 20.50 17.46 6.38
N ILE A 417 21.32 18.29 5.71
CA ILE A 417 21.01 19.72 5.48
C ILE A 417 19.79 19.89 4.56
N ILE A 418 19.64 19.02 3.58
CA ILE A 418 18.55 19.08 2.58
C ILE A 418 17.27 18.37 3.06
N THR A 419 17.40 17.39 3.93
CA THR A 419 16.27 16.61 4.46
C THR A 419 15.10 17.45 4.97
N PRO A 420 15.26 18.58 5.70
CA PRO A 420 14.15 19.43 6.14
C PRO A 420 13.34 20.03 4.99
N TYR A 421 13.99 20.37 3.88
CA TYR A 421 13.34 20.90 2.67
C TYR A 421 12.46 19.84 2.01
N LEU A 422 13.00 18.62 1.85
CA LEU A 422 12.27 17.49 1.29
C LEU A 422 11.09 17.09 2.18
N LYS A 423 11.30 17.08 3.49
CA LYS A 423 10.24 16.81 4.47
C LYS A 423 9.09 17.82 4.36
N LYS A 424 9.40 19.11 4.24
CA LYS A 424 8.40 20.17 4.07
C LYS A 424 7.56 19.96 2.80
N LEU A 425 8.18 19.52 1.69
CA LEU A 425 7.47 19.16 0.46
C LEU A 425 6.50 17.98 0.66
N GLU A 426 6.96 16.94 1.37
CA GLU A 426 6.13 15.76 1.68
C GLU A 426 4.96 16.09 2.61
N GLU A 427 5.19 16.89 3.65
CA GLU A 427 4.15 17.39 4.56
C GLU A 427 3.14 18.30 3.83
N GLY A 428 3.60 19.01 2.81
CA GLY A 428 2.74 19.78 1.89
C GLY A 428 1.96 18.93 0.87
N GLY A 429 2.04 17.60 0.96
CA GLY A 429 1.27 16.68 0.12
C GLY A 429 1.90 16.39 -1.24
N LEU A 430 3.20 16.63 -1.43
CA LEU A 430 3.93 16.21 -2.61
C LEU A 430 4.61 14.84 -2.40
N ALA A 431 4.70 14.06 -3.45
CA ALA A 431 5.48 12.82 -3.44
C ALA A 431 6.92 13.14 -3.87
N VAL A 432 7.88 12.87 -2.98
CA VAL A 432 9.31 13.17 -3.19
C VAL A 432 10.08 11.88 -3.42
N TYR A 433 10.96 11.87 -4.41
CA TYR A 433 11.78 10.72 -4.79
C TYR A 433 13.25 11.11 -4.94
N PRO A 434 14.18 10.24 -4.53
CA PRO A 434 15.61 10.54 -4.56
C PRO A 434 16.28 10.27 -5.92
N SER A 435 15.61 9.59 -6.85
CA SER A 435 16.21 9.26 -8.16
C SER A 435 15.22 9.38 -9.32
N PRO A 436 15.73 9.58 -10.54
CA PRO A 436 14.93 9.62 -11.77
C PRO A 436 14.06 8.38 -11.96
N GLU A 437 14.60 7.18 -11.72
CA GLU A 437 13.91 5.91 -11.93
C GLU A 437 12.72 5.76 -11.00
N ARG A 438 12.86 6.15 -9.72
CA ARG A 438 11.78 6.11 -8.74
C ARG A 438 10.68 7.12 -9.07
N ALA A 439 11.05 8.34 -9.49
CA ALA A 439 10.10 9.37 -9.93
C ALA A 439 9.35 8.94 -11.21
N ALA A 440 10.06 8.35 -12.18
CA ALA A 440 9.45 7.85 -13.42
C ALA A 440 8.49 6.69 -13.16
N ARG A 441 8.82 5.78 -12.25
CA ARG A 441 7.93 4.67 -11.87
C ARG A 441 6.66 5.18 -11.18
N ALA A 442 6.78 6.20 -10.34
CA ALA A 442 5.64 6.86 -9.71
C ALA A 442 4.75 7.58 -10.75
N ALA A 443 5.36 8.27 -11.72
CA ALA A 443 4.65 8.89 -12.85
C ALA A 443 3.91 7.84 -13.69
N TYR A 444 4.55 6.70 -13.97
CA TYR A 444 3.92 5.57 -14.67
C TYR A 444 2.66 5.10 -13.96
N ALA A 445 2.70 4.93 -12.64
CA ALA A 445 1.53 4.49 -11.90
C ALA A 445 0.35 5.46 -12.00
N LEU A 446 0.62 6.77 -11.91
CA LEU A 446 -0.41 7.82 -12.05
C LEU A 446 -1.04 7.83 -13.44
N VAL A 447 -0.22 7.82 -14.50
CA VAL A 447 -0.70 7.83 -15.90
C VAL A 447 -1.44 6.54 -16.23
N ASN A 448 -0.88 5.38 -15.84
CA ASN A 448 -1.51 4.08 -16.08
C ASN A 448 -2.90 4.00 -15.44
N HIS A 449 -3.02 4.41 -14.17
CA HIS A 449 -4.31 4.37 -13.50
C HIS A 449 -5.31 5.37 -14.08
N ALA A 450 -4.87 6.55 -14.51
CA ALA A 450 -5.73 7.52 -15.19
C ALA A 450 -6.31 6.96 -16.52
N ILE A 451 -5.51 6.16 -17.25
CA ILE A 451 -5.98 5.45 -18.44
C ILE A 451 -7.04 4.39 -18.06
N VAL A 452 -6.80 3.62 -16.99
CA VAL A 452 -7.76 2.59 -16.52
C VAL A 452 -9.08 3.19 -16.09
N ARG A 453 -9.06 4.38 -15.48
CA ARG A 453 -10.27 5.12 -15.11
C ARG A 453 -11.00 5.73 -16.30
N GLY A 454 -10.33 5.90 -17.43
CA GLY A 454 -10.86 6.62 -18.60
C GLY A 454 -10.67 8.14 -18.52
N ASP A 455 -9.85 8.64 -17.60
CA ASP A 455 -9.49 10.07 -17.51
C ASP A 455 -8.59 10.49 -18.69
N ILE A 456 -7.84 9.53 -19.25
CA ILE A 456 -7.00 9.67 -20.42
C ILE A 456 -7.48 8.71 -21.51
N HIS A 457 -7.85 9.22 -22.67
CA HIS A 457 -8.15 8.42 -23.86
C HIS A 457 -6.86 8.18 -24.65
N ARG A 458 -6.27 7.00 -24.50
CA ARG A 458 -5.19 6.53 -25.38
C ARG A 458 -5.79 5.68 -26.49
N GLU A 459 -5.66 6.08 -27.76
CA GLU A 459 -5.85 5.12 -28.85
C GLU A 459 -4.90 3.95 -28.62
N ARG A 460 -5.45 2.73 -28.52
CA ARG A 460 -4.65 1.51 -28.35
C ARG A 460 -3.77 1.31 -29.59
N LYS A 461 -2.62 1.92 -29.64
CA LYS A 461 -1.52 1.41 -30.43
C LYS A 461 -0.98 0.20 -29.65
N GLU A 462 -1.27 -1.00 -30.17
CA GLU A 462 -0.61 -2.23 -29.75
C GLU A 462 0.89 -2.08 -29.99
N ASN A 463 1.60 -1.62 -28.98
CA ASN A 463 3.04 -1.75 -28.92
C ASN A 463 3.38 -2.63 -27.72
N ILE A 464 3.42 -3.92 -28.04
CA ILE A 464 4.06 -4.94 -27.22
C ILE A 464 5.58 -4.71 -27.34
N GLY A 465 6.07 -3.75 -26.58
CA GLY A 465 7.50 -3.59 -26.29
C GLY A 465 7.82 -4.36 -25.01
N VAL A 466 8.03 -5.65 -25.12
CA VAL A 466 8.67 -6.44 -24.07
C VAL A 466 10.13 -6.02 -24.05
N CYS A 467 10.54 -5.14 -23.15
CA CYS A 467 11.95 -5.04 -22.80
C CYS A 467 12.37 -6.35 -22.14
N LYS A 468 13.09 -7.18 -22.93
CA LYS A 468 13.93 -8.25 -22.41
C LYS A 468 15.19 -7.59 -21.86
N VAL A 469 15.37 -7.62 -20.55
CA VAL A 469 16.67 -7.62 -19.88
C VAL A 469 16.63 -8.73 -18.83
#